data_37214a64b3f092cfbfadf10b368e0a2b
#
_entry.id   37214a64b3f092cfbfadf10b368e0a2b
#
_cell.length_a   1.000
_cell.length_b   1.000
_cell.length_c   1.000
_cell.angle_alpha   90.00
_cell.angle_beta   90.00
_cell.angle_gamma   90.00
#
_symmetry.space_group_name_H-M   'P 1'
#
loop_
_entity.id
_entity.type
_entity.pdbx_description
1 polymer ?
#
loop_
_entity_poly.entity_id
_entity_poly.type
_entity_poly.pdbx_seq_one_letter_code
_entity_poly.pdbx_strand_id
1 'polypeptide(L)'
;LYFCAELSGESRVLGNHVKNKKMKREVSVLFMLTGILFATCLLISNILATKILLIGPWAAPAGVLIFPIAYILNDVITEVWGFGKARLIIWTGFAVNILAVLFFTMGIAIPGAPFWQNQEAFATVLGNTPRIVVASLSAYLIGSFLNAFVMSRMKVATKGKGFSARAILSTLVGESADSLIFISIAFTGVFPIGVLITMIFTQAMLKTVYEILILPVTIGVVNFVKRIEGTDTFDTNLSYNLFRVKEI
;
A
#
# COMPACT_ATOMS: atom_id res chain seq x y z
N LEU A 1 -22.91 -49.49 36.72
CA LEU A 1 -22.73 -48.05 37.12
C LEU A 1 -21.29 -47.52 36.96
N TYR A 2 -20.28 -48.42 36.90
CA TYR A 2 -18.88 -48.00 36.70
C TYR A 2 -18.47 -47.75 35.25
N PHE A 3 -19.22 -48.24 34.27
CA PHE A 3 -18.86 -48.10 32.84
C PHE A 3 -19.31 -46.78 32.19
N CYS A 4 -20.22 -46.01 32.82
CA CYS A 4 -20.67 -44.70 32.33
C CYS A 4 -19.80 -43.55 32.79
N ALA A 5 -18.95 -43.69 33.79
CA ALA A 5 -18.10 -42.65 34.33
C ALA A 5 -16.82 -42.42 33.51
N GLU A 6 -16.30 -43.45 32.87
CA GLU A 6 -15.07 -43.38 32.07
C GLU A 6 -15.29 -42.69 30.73
N LEU A 7 -16.43 -42.87 30.08
CA LEU A 7 -16.76 -42.23 28.79
C LEU A 7 -17.01 -40.73 28.92
N SER A 8 -17.39 -40.25 30.11
CA SER A 8 -17.57 -38.81 30.35
C SER A 8 -16.25 -38.08 30.66
N GLY A 9 -15.23 -38.81 31.12
CA GLY A 9 -13.90 -38.24 31.38
C GLY A 9 -13.08 -38.05 30.10
N GLU A 10 -13.10 -39.02 29.19
CA GLU A 10 -12.36 -38.95 27.93
C GLU A 10 -12.92 -37.89 26.98
N SER A 11 -14.25 -37.73 26.91
CA SER A 11 -14.86 -36.67 26.09
C SER A 11 -14.57 -35.25 26.61
N ARG A 12 -14.36 -35.07 27.94
CA ARG A 12 -13.93 -33.77 28.49
C ARG A 12 -12.46 -33.46 28.24
N VAL A 13 -11.58 -34.47 28.26
CA VAL A 13 -10.16 -34.30 27.99
C VAL A 13 -9.94 -34.02 26.50
N LEU A 14 -10.63 -34.72 25.61
CA LEU A 14 -10.60 -34.44 24.16
C LEU A 14 -11.20 -33.06 23.82
N GLY A 15 -12.28 -32.65 24.47
CA GLY A 15 -12.89 -31.32 24.29
C GLY A 15 -12.01 -30.16 24.74
N ASN A 16 -11.19 -30.36 25.79
CA ASN A 16 -10.25 -29.36 26.28
C ASN A 16 -8.95 -29.28 25.43
N HIS A 17 -8.50 -30.40 24.83
CA HIS A 17 -7.37 -30.38 23.90
C HIS A 17 -7.70 -29.68 22.55
N VAL A 18 -8.95 -29.74 22.10
CA VAL A 18 -9.40 -29.06 20.89
C VAL A 18 -9.58 -27.55 21.10
N LYS A 19 -9.92 -27.10 22.33
CA LYS A 19 -10.15 -25.67 22.64
C LYS A 19 -8.88 -24.85 22.81
N ASN A 20 -7.70 -25.45 22.94
CA ASN A 20 -6.46 -24.72 23.22
C ASN A 20 -5.42 -24.76 22.09
N LYS A 21 -5.80 -25.19 20.88
CA LYS A 21 -5.00 -24.91 19.70
C LYS A 21 -5.21 -23.43 19.35
N LYS A 22 -4.52 -22.52 20.07
CA LYS A 22 -4.23 -21.16 19.53
C LYS A 22 -3.72 -21.40 18.13
N MET A 23 -4.54 -21.12 17.11
CA MET A 23 -4.06 -21.13 15.74
C MET A 23 -2.86 -20.19 15.71
N LYS A 24 -1.66 -20.74 15.58
CA LYS A 24 -0.48 -19.96 15.26
C LYS A 24 -0.86 -19.22 13.96
N ARG A 25 -0.98 -17.92 14.02
CA ARG A 25 -1.18 -17.11 12.82
C ARG A 25 0.13 -17.20 12.05
N GLU A 26 0.23 -18.17 11.17
CA GLU A 26 1.39 -18.30 10.30
C GLU A 26 1.27 -17.24 9.21
N VAL A 27 2.28 -16.38 9.15
CA VAL A 27 2.42 -15.43 8.07
C VAL A 27 3.14 -16.13 6.94
N SER A 28 2.54 -16.21 5.77
CA SER A 28 3.19 -16.84 4.62
C SER A 28 4.42 -16.04 4.21
N VAL A 29 5.46 -16.75 3.75
CA VAL A 29 6.69 -16.12 3.25
C VAL A 29 6.39 -15.19 2.10
N LEU A 30 5.47 -15.59 1.21
CA LEU A 30 5.12 -14.78 0.04
C LEU A 30 4.41 -13.48 0.44
N PHE A 31 3.50 -13.51 1.43
CA PHE A 31 2.89 -12.31 1.99
C PHE A 31 3.93 -11.35 2.59
N MET A 32 4.86 -11.89 3.37
CA MET A 32 5.93 -11.11 3.97
C MET A 32 6.81 -10.45 2.90
N LEU A 33 7.24 -11.21 1.89
CA LEU A 33 8.06 -10.69 0.78
C LEU A 33 7.31 -9.63 -0.02
N THR A 34 6.03 -9.84 -0.31
CA THR A 34 5.18 -8.87 -1.02
C THR A 34 5.06 -7.57 -0.21
N GLY A 35 4.87 -7.67 1.10
CA GLY A 35 4.81 -6.50 1.99
C GLY A 35 6.12 -5.72 2.08
N ILE A 36 7.26 -6.43 2.17
CA ILE A 36 8.60 -5.81 2.16
C ILE A 36 8.82 -5.11 0.81
N LEU A 37 8.51 -5.78 -0.30
CA LEU A 37 8.66 -5.20 -1.64
C LEU A 37 7.79 -3.95 -1.81
N PHE A 38 6.55 -3.98 -1.33
CA PHE A 38 5.65 -2.83 -1.33
C PHE A 38 6.26 -1.63 -0.57
N ALA A 39 6.70 -1.82 0.67
CA ALA A 39 7.31 -0.77 1.48
C ALA A 39 8.60 -0.23 0.84
N THR A 40 9.41 -1.10 0.24
CA THR A 40 10.64 -0.74 -0.47
C THR A 40 10.34 0.09 -1.72
N CYS A 41 9.35 -0.31 -2.53
CA CYS A 41 8.93 0.45 -3.70
C CYS A 41 8.45 1.85 -3.33
N LEU A 42 7.69 1.99 -2.24
CA LEU A 42 7.25 3.30 -1.74
C LEU A 42 8.44 4.18 -1.35
N LEU A 43 9.39 3.63 -0.61
CA LEU A 43 10.57 4.37 -0.17
C LEU A 43 11.43 4.84 -1.36
N ILE A 44 11.70 3.94 -2.30
CA ILE A 44 12.47 4.26 -3.52
C ILE A 44 11.71 5.29 -4.37
N SER A 45 10.38 5.17 -4.49
CA SER A 45 9.56 6.12 -5.23
C SER A 45 9.69 7.55 -4.66
N ASN A 46 9.66 7.69 -3.35
CA ASN A 46 9.82 8.99 -2.69
C ASN A 46 11.20 9.62 -2.92
N ILE A 47 12.27 8.81 -2.90
CA ILE A 47 13.63 9.29 -3.21
C ILE A 47 13.72 9.69 -4.68
N LEU A 48 13.24 8.85 -5.59
CA LEU A 48 13.27 9.14 -7.03
C LEU A 48 12.41 10.34 -7.41
N ALA A 49 11.35 10.64 -6.66
CA ALA A 49 10.47 11.76 -6.93
C ALA A 49 11.18 13.13 -6.89
N THR A 50 12.35 13.23 -6.28
CA THR A 50 13.18 14.45 -6.29
C THR A 50 13.73 14.79 -7.66
N LYS A 51 13.86 13.81 -8.56
CA LYS A 51 14.29 14.00 -9.95
C LYS A 51 13.09 14.16 -10.86
N ILE A 52 13.10 15.22 -11.70
CA ILE A 52 12.10 15.41 -12.76
C ILE A 52 12.62 14.83 -14.07
N LEU A 53 11.80 14.01 -14.71
CA LEU A 53 12.03 13.42 -16.03
C LEU A 53 11.17 14.14 -17.07
N LEU A 54 11.64 14.18 -18.30
CA LEU A 54 10.83 14.54 -19.47
C LEU A 54 10.41 13.26 -20.21
N ILE A 55 9.10 13.08 -20.36
CA ILE A 55 8.48 12.00 -21.12
C ILE A 55 7.73 12.63 -22.29
N GLY A 56 8.40 12.79 -23.41
CA GLY A 56 7.90 13.63 -24.50
C GLY A 56 7.79 15.09 -24.05
N PRO A 57 6.63 15.77 -24.26
CA PRO A 57 6.42 17.15 -23.82
C PRO A 57 6.07 17.29 -22.32
N TRP A 58 6.00 16.21 -21.56
CA TRP A 58 5.41 16.14 -20.24
C TRP A 58 6.48 15.92 -19.18
N ALA A 59 6.50 16.78 -18.18
CA ALA A 59 7.39 16.61 -17.02
C ALA A 59 6.71 15.72 -15.97
N ALA A 60 7.45 14.74 -15.46
CA ALA A 60 6.97 13.86 -14.40
C ALA A 60 8.09 13.58 -13.38
N PRO A 61 7.78 13.40 -12.09
CA PRO A 61 8.74 12.91 -11.11
C PRO A 61 9.23 11.51 -11.47
N ALA A 62 10.54 11.23 -11.28
CA ALA A 62 11.10 9.91 -11.59
C ALA A 62 10.49 8.77 -10.73
N GLY A 63 9.82 9.09 -9.64
CA GLY A 63 9.03 8.15 -8.86
C GLY A 63 7.97 7.39 -9.68
N VAL A 64 7.50 7.96 -10.80
CA VAL A 64 6.54 7.31 -11.71
C VAL A 64 7.06 5.98 -12.26
N LEU A 65 8.36 5.75 -12.29
CA LEU A 65 8.95 4.51 -12.76
C LEU A 65 8.66 3.31 -11.84
N ILE A 66 8.57 3.53 -10.54
CA ILE A 66 8.42 2.46 -9.55
C ILE A 66 7.08 2.50 -8.82
N PHE A 67 6.45 3.66 -8.75
CA PHE A 67 5.19 3.87 -8.05
C PHE A 67 4.07 2.91 -8.50
N PRO A 68 3.90 2.61 -9.80
CA PRO A 68 2.88 1.66 -10.24
C PRO A 68 3.08 0.25 -9.69
N ILE A 69 4.31 -0.16 -9.44
CA ILE A 69 4.61 -1.46 -8.83
C ILE A 69 4.00 -1.53 -7.42
N ALA A 70 4.07 -0.45 -6.65
CA ALA A 70 3.47 -0.40 -5.32
C ALA A 70 1.94 -0.57 -5.38
N TYR A 71 1.25 0.02 -6.37
CA TYR A 71 -0.19 -0.16 -6.54
C TYR A 71 -0.56 -1.59 -6.95
N ILE A 72 0.17 -2.19 -7.90
CA ILE A 72 0.00 -3.60 -8.27
C ILE A 72 0.14 -4.50 -7.02
N LEU A 73 1.16 -4.26 -6.20
CA LEU A 73 1.37 -5.02 -4.97
C LEU A 73 0.23 -4.82 -3.97
N ASN A 74 -0.31 -3.60 -3.84
CA ASN A 74 -1.47 -3.32 -3.00
C ASN A 74 -2.72 -4.08 -3.49
N ASP A 75 -2.95 -4.10 -4.80
CA ASP A 75 -4.04 -4.85 -5.41
C ASP A 75 -3.87 -6.36 -5.21
N VAL A 76 -2.66 -6.90 -5.41
CA VAL A 76 -2.35 -8.30 -5.15
C VAL A 76 -2.62 -8.66 -3.68
N ILE A 77 -2.13 -7.83 -2.75
CA ILE A 77 -2.32 -8.05 -1.31
C ILE A 77 -3.82 -8.06 -0.97
N THR A 78 -4.56 -7.07 -1.46
CA THR A 78 -6.00 -6.95 -1.18
C THR A 78 -6.80 -8.08 -1.82
N GLU A 79 -6.47 -8.45 -3.06
CA GLU A 79 -7.19 -9.49 -3.80
C GLU A 79 -6.95 -10.90 -3.22
N VAL A 80 -5.73 -11.21 -2.81
CA VAL A 80 -5.37 -12.55 -2.33
C VAL A 80 -5.67 -12.70 -0.85
N TRP A 81 -5.18 -11.77 -0.03
CA TRP A 81 -5.20 -11.88 1.42
C TRP A 81 -6.25 -11.01 2.12
N GLY A 82 -6.96 -10.17 1.36
CA GLY A 82 -8.06 -9.35 1.84
C GLY A 82 -7.64 -8.02 2.46
N PHE A 83 -8.63 -7.16 2.73
CA PHE A 83 -8.45 -5.80 3.25
C PHE A 83 -7.76 -5.76 4.62
N GLY A 84 -8.01 -6.74 5.50
CA GLY A 84 -7.38 -6.79 6.81
C GLY A 84 -5.86 -6.81 6.74
N LYS A 85 -5.30 -7.67 5.86
CA LYS A 85 -3.86 -7.77 5.63
C LYS A 85 -3.32 -6.59 4.81
N ALA A 86 -4.08 -6.09 3.83
CA ALA A 86 -3.73 -4.86 3.10
C ALA A 86 -3.58 -3.67 4.06
N ARG A 87 -4.53 -3.50 4.99
CA ARG A 87 -4.48 -2.48 6.03
C ARG A 87 -3.19 -2.54 6.86
N LEU A 88 -2.75 -3.73 7.28
CA LEU A 88 -1.49 -3.90 8.00
C LEU A 88 -0.30 -3.41 7.17
N ILE A 89 -0.22 -3.80 5.91
CA ILE A 89 0.88 -3.43 5.02
C ILE A 89 0.88 -1.92 4.72
N ILE A 90 -0.29 -1.30 4.53
CA ILE A 90 -0.40 0.14 4.31
C ILE A 90 0.14 0.91 5.54
N TRP A 91 -0.26 0.52 6.76
CA TRP A 91 0.26 1.14 7.99
C TRP A 91 1.76 0.89 8.18
N THR A 92 2.26 -0.30 7.82
CA THR A 92 3.69 -0.60 7.87
C THR A 92 4.47 0.27 6.88
N GLY A 93 3.99 0.40 5.64
CA GLY A 93 4.58 1.29 4.64
C GLY A 93 4.61 2.76 5.09
N PHE A 94 3.52 3.23 5.71
CA PHE A 94 3.45 4.56 6.31
C PHE A 94 4.50 4.76 7.41
N ALA A 95 4.61 3.81 8.35
CA ALA A 95 5.61 3.86 9.42
C ALA A 95 7.05 3.84 8.89
N VAL A 96 7.34 3.01 7.89
CA VAL A 96 8.66 2.95 7.23
C VAL A 96 9.01 4.27 6.57
N ASN A 97 8.06 4.92 5.89
CA ASN A 97 8.29 6.22 5.26
C ASN A 97 8.52 7.34 6.30
N ILE A 98 7.77 7.37 7.41
CA ILE A 98 8.02 8.32 8.51
C ILE A 98 9.42 8.10 9.08
N LEU A 99 9.79 6.84 9.34
CA LEU A 99 11.10 6.51 9.87
C LEU A 99 12.22 7.00 8.92
N ALA A 100 12.08 6.76 7.61
CA ALA A 100 13.03 7.21 6.61
C ALA A 100 13.17 8.74 6.60
N VAL A 101 12.04 9.48 6.60
CA VAL A 101 12.05 10.95 6.63
C VAL A 101 12.73 11.48 7.90
N LEU A 102 12.48 10.87 9.06
CA LEU A 102 13.14 11.25 10.30
C LEU A 102 14.65 11.09 10.20
N PHE A 103 15.15 9.93 9.74
CA PHE A 103 16.58 9.69 9.61
C PHE A 103 17.23 10.55 8.51
N PHE A 104 16.53 10.81 7.40
CA PHE A 104 17.04 11.72 6.36
C PHE A 104 17.18 13.14 6.91
N THR A 105 16.16 13.63 7.62
CA THR A 105 16.20 14.96 8.24
C THR A 105 17.32 15.08 9.28
N MET A 106 17.49 14.05 10.12
CA MET A 106 18.61 14.00 11.08
C MET A 106 19.97 13.99 10.36
N GLY A 107 20.14 13.16 9.32
CA GLY A 107 21.36 13.09 8.54
C GLY A 107 21.72 14.42 7.85
N ILE A 108 20.72 15.16 7.37
CA ILE A 108 20.93 16.48 6.77
C ILE A 108 21.32 17.52 7.83
N ALA A 109 20.72 17.46 9.02
CA ALA A 109 20.98 18.41 10.10
C ALA A 109 22.38 18.24 10.72
N ILE A 110 23.01 17.07 10.63
CA ILE A 110 24.37 16.81 11.12
C ILE A 110 25.37 17.40 10.11
N PRO A 111 26.27 18.29 10.53
CA PRO A 111 27.32 18.82 9.64
C PRO A 111 28.20 17.73 9.05
N GLY A 112 28.48 17.84 7.77
CA GLY A 112 29.42 16.93 7.09
C GLY A 112 30.85 17.08 7.62
N ALA A 113 31.67 16.04 7.44
CA ALA A 113 33.08 16.12 7.76
C ALA A 113 33.79 17.23 6.91
N PRO A 114 34.82 17.91 7.41
CA PRO A 114 35.47 19.03 6.71
C PRO A 114 35.97 18.72 5.28
N PHE A 115 36.30 17.46 5.02
CA PHE A 115 36.75 16.99 3.71
C PHE A 115 35.60 16.52 2.78
N TRP A 116 34.36 16.47 3.29
CA TRP A 116 33.18 16.00 2.52
C TRP A 116 32.38 17.20 1.99
N GLN A 117 32.37 17.38 0.68
CA GLN A 117 31.79 18.55 0.04
C GLN A 117 30.37 18.35 -0.52
N ASN A 118 29.75 17.19 -0.30
CA ASN A 118 28.47 16.84 -0.94
C ASN A 118 27.23 17.11 -0.07
N GLN A 119 27.33 17.94 0.96
CA GLN A 119 26.21 18.24 1.88
C GLN A 119 24.99 18.81 1.15
N GLU A 120 25.20 19.71 0.21
CA GLU A 120 24.10 20.33 -0.55
C GLU A 120 23.41 19.32 -1.48
N ALA A 121 24.18 18.47 -2.18
CA ALA A 121 23.66 17.43 -3.03
C ALA A 121 22.85 16.39 -2.21
N PHE A 122 23.37 16.02 -1.04
CA PHE A 122 22.71 15.12 -0.11
C PHE A 122 21.38 15.70 0.39
N ALA A 123 21.36 16.98 0.79
CA ALA A 123 20.17 17.68 1.22
C ALA A 123 19.15 17.84 0.07
N THR A 124 19.62 18.08 -1.16
CA THR A 124 18.75 18.21 -2.34
C THR A 124 18.03 16.92 -2.66
N VAL A 125 18.69 15.77 -2.52
CA VAL A 125 18.08 14.47 -2.83
C VAL A 125 17.18 13.96 -1.71
N LEU A 126 17.55 14.14 -0.44
CA LEU A 126 16.85 13.55 0.70
C LEU A 126 15.97 14.55 1.45
N GLY A 127 16.18 15.86 1.25
CA GLY A 127 15.52 16.93 1.98
C GLY A 127 14.24 17.42 1.30
N ASN A 128 13.19 16.64 1.32
CA ASN A 128 11.88 17.15 0.92
C ASN A 128 11.39 18.21 1.90
N THR A 129 10.74 19.26 1.39
CA THR A 129 10.14 20.27 2.28
C THR A 129 9.10 19.60 3.18
N PRO A 130 8.96 20.02 4.45
CA PRO A 130 8.00 19.42 5.38
C PRO A 130 6.56 19.37 4.82
N ARG A 131 6.18 20.39 4.05
CA ARG A 131 4.87 20.45 3.39
C ARG A 131 4.67 19.34 2.36
N ILE A 132 5.69 19.04 1.54
CA ILE A 132 5.64 17.95 0.54
C ILE A 132 5.60 16.61 1.24
N VAL A 133 6.34 16.43 2.33
CA VAL A 133 6.31 15.21 3.14
C VAL A 133 4.91 14.95 3.70
N VAL A 134 4.30 15.94 4.33
CA VAL A 134 2.94 15.82 4.87
C VAL A 134 1.94 15.55 3.75
N ALA A 135 2.06 16.23 2.61
CA ALA A 135 1.22 16.01 1.45
C ALA A 135 1.33 14.56 0.94
N SER A 136 2.56 14.07 0.74
CA SER A 136 2.83 12.73 0.25
C SER A 136 2.32 11.64 1.19
N LEU A 137 2.62 11.75 2.49
CA LEU A 137 2.18 10.77 3.48
C LEU A 137 0.65 10.72 3.63
N SER A 138 0.00 11.89 3.61
CA SER A 138 -1.47 11.96 3.71
C SER A 138 -2.13 11.40 2.45
N ALA A 139 -1.64 11.77 1.27
CA ALA A 139 -2.14 11.29 -0.01
C ALA A 139 -1.99 9.77 -0.13
N TYR A 140 -0.77 9.25 0.14
CA TYR A 140 -0.50 7.83 0.15
C TYR A 140 -1.47 7.06 1.06
N LEU A 141 -1.62 7.52 2.30
CA LEU A 141 -2.43 6.81 3.28
C LEU A 141 -3.89 6.74 2.82
N ILE A 142 -4.47 7.86 2.43
CA ILE A 142 -5.88 7.92 2.00
C ILE A 142 -6.08 7.21 0.66
N GLY A 143 -5.20 7.44 -0.33
CA GLY A 143 -5.26 6.80 -1.64
C GLY A 143 -5.16 5.28 -1.56
N SER A 144 -4.18 4.75 -0.82
CA SER A 144 -3.99 3.30 -0.65
C SER A 144 -5.16 2.63 0.08
N PHE A 145 -5.70 3.30 1.12
CA PHE A 145 -6.88 2.75 1.81
C PHE A 145 -8.14 2.77 0.95
N LEU A 146 -8.37 3.83 0.18
CA LEU A 146 -9.51 3.90 -0.74
C LEU A 146 -9.40 2.85 -1.84
N ASN A 147 -8.21 2.67 -2.43
CA ASN A 147 -7.97 1.60 -3.39
C ASN A 147 -8.30 0.24 -2.77
N ALA A 148 -7.69 -0.12 -1.65
CA ALA A 148 -7.91 -1.41 -0.99
C ALA A 148 -9.38 -1.60 -0.56
N PHE A 149 -10.04 -0.55 -0.08
CA PHE A 149 -11.46 -0.59 0.30
C PHE A 149 -12.35 -0.88 -0.91
N VAL A 150 -12.18 -0.14 -2.01
CA VAL A 150 -12.98 -0.33 -3.23
C VAL A 150 -12.75 -1.72 -3.81
N MET A 151 -11.48 -2.15 -3.91
CA MET A 151 -11.11 -3.49 -4.40
C MET A 151 -11.82 -4.59 -3.57
N SER A 152 -11.71 -4.54 -2.25
CA SER A 152 -12.32 -5.52 -1.34
C SER A 152 -13.85 -5.51 -1.43
N ARG A 153 -14.49 -4.35 -1.37
CA ARG A 153 -15.96 -4.22 -1.46
C ARG A 153 -16.50 -4.73 -2.78
N MET A 154 -15.84 -4.36 -3.87
CA MET A 154 -16.22 -4.85 -5.20
C MET A 154 -16.02 -6.36 -5.34
N LYS A 155 -14.97 -6.94 -4.74
CA LYS A 155 -14.74 -8.39 -4.75
C LYS A 155 -15.90 -9.13 -4.10
N VAL A 156 -16.37 -8.67 -2.94
CA VAL A 156 -17.54 -9.25 -2.25
C VAL A 156 -18.80 -9.09 -3.11
N ALA A 157 -19.06 -7.90 -3.65
CA ALA A 157 -20.25 -7.62 -4.46
C ALA A 157 -20.29 -8.44 -5.76
N THR A 158 -19.15 -8.62 -6.43
CA THR A 158 -19.04 -9.38 -7.69
C THR A 158 -18.82 -10.87 -7.47
N LYS A 159 -18.80 -11.36 -6.24
CA LYS A 159 -18.49 -12.75 -5.88
C LYS A 159 -17.19 -13.23 -6.51
N GLY A 160 -16.17 -12.38 -6.48
CA GLY A 160 -14.83 -12.64 -7.02
C GLY A 160 -14.67 -12.50 -8.55
N LYS A 161 -15.75 -12.23 -9.29
CA LYS A 161 -15.68 -12.07 -10.74
C LYS A 161 -15.17 -10.69 -11.16
N GLY A 162 -14.68 -10.58 -12.39
CA GLY A 162 -14.34 -9.29 -13.00
C GLY A 162 -13.16 -8.56 -12.32
N PHE A 163 -12.07 -9.25 -12.03
CA PHE A 163 -10.88 -8.66 -11.40
C PHE A 163 -10.40 -7.40 -12.13
N SER A 164 -10.32 -7.42 -13.47
CA SER A 164 -9.85 -6.28 -14.27
C SER A 164 -10.65 -4.99 -14.00
N ALA A 165 -11.99 -5.09 -13.97
CA ALA A 165 -12.83 -3.93 -13.71
C ALA A 165 -12.65 -3.43 -12.26
N ARG A 166 -12.44 -4.34 -11.30
CA ARG A 166 -12.17 -3.98 -9.91
C ARG A 166 -10.83 -3.27 -9.75
N ALA A 167 -9.78 -3.78 -10.38
CA ALA A 167 -8.46 -3.18 -10.35
C ALA A 167 -8.50 -1.77 -10.94
N ILE A 168 -9.06 -1.59 -12.14
CA ILE A 168 -9.14 -0.25 -12.77
C ILE A 168 -9.96 0.73 -11.93
N LEU A 169 -11.13 0.32 -11.41
CA LEU A 169 -12.00 1.21 -10.64
C LEU A 169 -11.41 1.54 -9.27
N SER A 170 -10.79 0.57 -8.59
CA SER A 170 -10.13 0.82 -7.30
C SER A 170 -8.94 1.76 -7.46
N THR A 171 -8.12 1.57 -8.50
CA THR A 171 -7.00 2.44 -8.83
C THR A 171 -7.48 3.84 -9.20
N LEU A 172 -8.50 3.97 -10.05
CA LEU A 172 -9.05 5.28 -10.42
C LEU A 172 -9.50 6.08 -9.18
N VAL A 173 -10.19 5.44 -8.25
CA VAL A 173 -10.65 6.09 -7.01
C VAL A 173 -9.47 6.42 -6.09
N GLY A 174 -8.56 5.48 -5.85
CA GLY A 174 -7.39 5.66 -5.00
C GLY A 174 -6.46 6.77 -5.52
N GLU A 175 -6.14 6.74 -6.82
CA GLU A 175 -5.25 7.69 -7.46
C GLU A 175 -5.85 9.09 -7.62
N SER A 176 -7.17 9.18 -7.83
CA SER A 176 -7.85 10.49 -7.85
C SER A 176 -7.78 11.14 -6.46
N ALA A 177 -7.99 10.38 -5.40
CA ALA A 177 -7.88 10.87 -4.03
C ALA A 177 -6.43 11.22 -3.67
N ASP A 178 -5.46 10.38 -4.02
CA ASP A 178 -4.03 10.64 -3.83
C ASP A 178 -3.61 11.94 -4.52
N SER A 179 -3.92 12.09 -5.80
CA SER A 179 -3.58 13.26 -6.59
C SER A 179 -4.25 14.53 -6.06
N LEU A 180 -5.53 14.44 -5.67
CA LEU A 180 -6.27 15.55 -5.09
C LEU A 180 -5.62 16.03 -3.79
N ILE A 181 -5.32 15.12 -2.87
CA ILE A 181 -4.76 15.45 -1.55
C ILE A 181 -3.33 15.96 -1.70
N PHE A 182 -2.50 15.24 -2.45
CA PHE A 182 -1.10 15.63 -2.65
C PHE A 182 -0.99 17.02 -3.25
N ILE A 183 -1.61 17.26 -4.38
CA ILE A 183 -1.50 18.54 -5.10
C ILE A 183 -2.12 19.68 -4.29
N SER A 184 -3.25 19.44 -3.63
CA SER A 184 -3.88 20.46 -2.79
C SER A 184 -3.00 20.85 -1.61
N ILE A 185 -2.41 19.91 -0.89
CA ILE A 185 -1.54 20.23 0.25
C ILE A 185 -0.21 20.80 -0.23
N ALA A 186 0.42 20.20 -1.24
CA ALA A 186 1.76 20.60 -1.68
C ALA A 186 1.78 21.97 -2.35
N PHE A 187 0.77 22.32 -3.16
CA PHE A 187 0.87 23.41 -4.12
C PHE A 187 -0.21 24.51 -3.97
N THR A 188 -1.18 24.41 -3.05
CA THR A 188 -2.13 25.50 -2.79
C THR A 188 -1.37 26.76 -2.32
N GLY A 189 -1.66 27.89 -2.96
CA GLY A 189 -0.96 29.16 -2.72
C GLY A 189 0.40 29.29 -3.45
N VAL A 190 0.84 28.23 -4.18
CA VAL A 190 2.03 28.28 -5.05
C VAL A 190 1.61 28.46 -6.51
N PHE A 191 0.57 27.76 -6.94
CA PHE A 191 0.03 27.84 -8.29
C PHE A 191 -1.43 28.30 -8.32
N PRO A 192 -1.89 28.93 -9.43
CA PRO A 192 -3.30 29.27 -9.65
C PRO A 192 -4.18 28.02 -9.64
N ILE A 193 -5.43 28.16 -9.17
CA ILE A 193 -6.37 27.04 -9.01
C ILE A 193 -6.59 26.24 -10.30
N GLY A 194 -6.65 26.90 -11.46
CA GLY A 194 -6.80 26.24 -12.75
C GLY A 194 -5.63 25.30 -13.08
N VAL A 195 -4.40 25.70 -12.70
CA VAL A 195 -3.20 24.84 -12.86
C VAL A 195 -3.28 23.63 -11.93
N LEU A 196 -3.71 23.83 -10.68
CA LEU A 196 -3.86 22.74 -9.72
C LEU A 196 -4.88 21.69 -10.20
N ILE A 197 -6.03 22.13 -10.71
CA ILE A 197 -7.07 21.24 -11.27
C ILE A 197 -6.50 20.42 -12.44
N THR A 198 -5.78 21.07 -13.35
CA THR A 198 -5.15 20.37 -14.48
C THR A 198 -4.12 19.36 -14.01
N MET A 199 -3.28 19.70 -13.02
CA MET A 199 -2.28 18.79 -12.46
C MET A 199 -2.94 17.57 -11.82
N ILE A 200 -4.01 17.75 -11.02
CA ILE A 200 -4.75 16.66 -10.38
C ILE A 200 -5.28 15.69 -11.44
N PHE A 201 -5.97 16.24 -12.45
CA PHE A 201 -6.56 15.42 -13.50
C PHE A 201 -5.49 14.67 -14.31
N THR A 202 -4.45 15.36 -14.75
CA THR A 202 -3.36 14.78 -15.54
C THR A 202 -2.66 13.66 -14.77
N GLN A 203 -2.35 13.88 -13.50
CA GLN A 203 -1.65 12.90 -12.67
C GLN A 203 -2.53 11.66 -12.43
N ALA A 204 -3.80 11.83 -12.08
CA ALA A 204 -4.73 10.72 -11.90
C ALA A 204 -4.92 9.91 -13.19
N MET A 205 -5.05 10.59 -14.34
CA MET A 205 -5.18 9.94 -15.64
C MET A 205 -3.94 9.16 -16.05
N LEU A 206 -2.75 9.74 -15.92
CA LEU A 206 -1.50 9.05 -16.26
C LEU A 206 -1.30 7.78 -15.44
N LYS A 207 -1.57 7.84 -14.14
CA LYS A 207 -1.46 6.68 -13.26
C LYS A 207 -2.48 5.60 -13.60
N THR A 208 -3.73 5.98 -13.89
CA THR A 208 -4.78 5.04 -14.31
C THR A 208 -4.48 4.40 -15.68
N VAL A 209 -3.98 5.17 -16.64
CA VAL A 209 -3.56 4.62 -17.94
C VAL A 209 -2.42 3.62 -17.76
N TYR A 210 -1.46 3.92 -16.91
CA TYR A 210 -0.39 2.98 -16.60
C TYR A 210 -0.93 1.67 -16.02
N GLU A 211 -1.87 1.75 -15.08
CA GLU A 211 -2.53 0.56 -14.50
C GLU A 211 -3.22 -0.29 -15.57
N ILE A 212 -3.94 0.34 -16.49
CA ILE A 212 -4.60 -0.36 -17.60
C ILE A 212 -3.57 -1.09 -18.47
N LEU A 213 -2.44 -0.45 -18.78
CA LEU A 213 -1.39 -1.05 -19.60
C LEU A 213 -0.71 -2.24 -18.94
N ILE A 214 -0.51 -2.16 -17.62
CA ILE A 214 0.15 -3.23 -16.85
C ILE A 214 -0.82 -4.32 -16.36
N LEU A 215 -2.12 -4.11 -16.49
CA LEU A 215 -3.17 -5.01 -15.98
C LEU A 215 -2.99 -6.48 -16.38
N PRO A 216 -2.57 -6.86 -17.62
CA PRO A 216 -2.30 -8.25 -17.96
C PRO A 216 -1.24 -8.89 -17.05
N VAL A 217 -0.20 -8.12 -16.70
CA VAL A 217 0.86 -8.57 -15.77
C VAL A 217 0.28 -8.74 -14.36
N THR A 218 -0.50 -7.76 -13.90
CA THR A 218 -1.18 -7.82 -12.59
C THR A 218 -2.07 -9.06 -12.46
N ILE A 219 -2.86 -9.37 -13.49
CA ILE A 219 -3.70 -10.59 -13.52
C ILE A 219 -2.83 -11.85 -13.41
N GLY A 220 -1.72 -11.91 -14.15
CA GLY A 220 -0.78 -13.02 -14.10
C GLY A 220 -0.20 -13.22 -12.70
N VAL A 221 0.24 -12.13 -12.07
CA VAL A 221 0.79 -12.14 -10.69
C VAL A 221 -0.27 -12.58 -9.67
N VAL A 222 -1.48 -12.04 -9.73
CA VAL A 222 -2.57 -12.41 -8.82
C VAL A 222 -2.88 -13.91 -8.92
N ASN A 223 -3.03 -14.42 -10.15
CA ASN A 223 -3.33 -15.83 -10.37
C ASN A 223 -2.19 -16.75 -9.89
N PHE A 224 -0.94 -16.34 -10.11
CA PHE A 224 0.24 -17.06 -9.63
C PHE A 224 0.27 -17.10 -8.10
N VAL A 225 0.06 -15.95 -7.44
CA VAL A 225 0.07 -15.86 -5.98
C VAL A 225 -1.09 -16.65 -5.37
N LYS A 226 -2.32 -16.55 -5.91
CA LYS A 226 -3.48 -17.35 -5.46
C LYS A 226 -3.21 -18.85 -5.57
N ARG A 227 -2.52 -19.29 -6.62
CA ARG A 227 -2.17 -20.71 -6.83
C ARG A 227 -1.18 -21.22 -5.77
N ILE A 228 -0.15 -20.43 -5.47
CA ILE A 228 0.87 -20.82 -4.47
C ILE A 228 0.30 -20.78 -3.05
N GLU A 229 -0.43 -19.73 -2.72
CA GLU A 229 -0.98 -19.51 -1.38
C GLU A 229 -2.18 -20.43 -1.09
N GLY A 230 -2.86 -20.92 -2.12
CA GLY A 230 -4.12 -21.66 -1.97
C GLY A 230 -5.21 -20.82 -1.31
N THR A 231 -5.09 -19.49 -1.35
CA THR A 231 -5.94 -18.54 -0.61
C THR A 231 -6.64 -17.58 -1.57
N ASP A 232 -7.91 -17.36 -1.33
CA ASP A 232 -8.73 -16.35 -1.99
C ASP A 232 -9.72 -15.75 -0.98
N THR A 233 -9.27 -14.71 -0.29
CA THR A 233 -10.00 -14.14 0.86
C THR A 233 -11.14 -13.25 0.40
N PHE A 234 -12.32 -13.42 1.03
CA PHE A 234 -13.49 -12.55 0.88
C PHE A 234 -13.82 -11.86 2.21
N ASP A 235 -13.82 -10.54 2.22
CA ASP A 235 -14.02 -9.71 3.42
C ASP A 235 -15.52 -9.54 3.77
N THR A 236 -16.26 -10.64 3.95
CA THR A 236 -17.71 -10.62 4.19
C THR A 236 -18.10 -10.16 5.60
N ASN A 237 -17.23 -10.43 6.59
CA ASN A 237 -17.48 -10.10 8.01
C ASN A 237 -16.37 -9.22 8.62
N LEU A 238 -15.62 -8.51 7.79
CA LEU A 238 -14.52 -7.67 8.24
C LEU A 238 -15.01 -6.25 8.56
N SER A 239 -14.48 -5.67 9.64
CA SER A 239 -14.62 -4.24 9.90
C SER A 239 -13.67 -3.44 9.00
N TYR A 240 -14.22 -2.51 8.21
CA TYR A 240 -13.44 -1.57 7.38
C TYR A 240 -12.88 -0.39 8.19
N ASN A 241 -12.89 -0.46 9.52
CA ASN A 241 -12.25 0.55 10.37
C ASN A 241 -10.72 0.47 10.19
N LEU A 242 -10.12 1.58 9.75
CA LEU A 242 -8.70 1.69 9.41
C LEU A 242 -7.78 1.42 10.61
N PHE A 243 -8.25 1.71 11.83
CA PHE A 243 -7.45 1.58 13.06
C PHE A 243 -7.54 0.19 13.72
N ARG A 244 -8.41 -0.70 13.26
CA ARG A 244 -8.53 -2.06 13.81
C ARG A 244 -7.51 -3.03 13.21
N VAL A 245 -6.23 -2.75 13.40
CA VAL A 245 -5.13 -3.56 12.84
C VAL A 245 -5.06 -4.98 13.45
N LYS A 246 -5.75 -5.24 14.57
CA LYS A 246 -5.75 -6.55 15.23
C LYS A 246 -6.70 -7.58 14.59
N GLU A 247 -7.62 -7.14 13.76
CA GLU A 247 -8.52 -8.01 13.00
C GLU A 247 -7.86 -8.39 11.65
N ILE A 248 -6.95 -9.36 11.68
CA ILE A 248 -6.19 -9.85 10.53
C ILE A 248 -6.58 -11.31 10.27
#